data_77933be25bfd550180d5979af9c46bd2
#
_entry.id   77933be25bfd550180d5979af9c46bd2
#
_cell.length_a   1.000
_cell.length_b   1.000
_cell.length_c   1.000
_cell.angle_alpha   90.00
_cell.angle_beta   90.00
_cell.angle_gamma   90.00
#
_symmetry.space_group_name_H-M   'P 1'
#
loop_
_entity.id
_entity.type
_entity.pdbx_description
1 polymer ?
#
loop_
_entity_poly.entity_id
_entity_poly.type
_entity_poly.pdbx_seq_one_letter_code
_entity_poly.pdbx_strand_id
1 'polypeptide(L)'
;MDQKKVNLNDTPQGVNVNLVADKVQILYTDSVFISSNNYGIVFNVAQSIDDKNQQVVTRIGMSKEHAKALLDVLGKHLAMTTPGKIKQ
;
A
#
# COMPACT_ATOMS: atom_id res chain seq x y z
N MET A 1 15.35 14.99 -18.89
CA MET A 1 15.34 14.13 -17.90
C MET A 1 14.49 12.98 -18.15
N ASP A 2 14.99 11.90 -18.10
CA ASP A 2 14.24 10.72 -18.37
C ASP A 2 13.34 10.34 -17.26
N GLN A 3 12.14 9.99 -17.61
CA GLN A 3 11.24 9.52 -16.64
C GLN A 3 11.08 8.04 -16.83
N LYS A 4 11.29 7.29 -15.79
CA LYS A 4 11.11 5.88 -15.87
C LYS A 4 9.72 5.56 -15.49
N LYS A 5 8.95 5.06 -16.44
CA LYS A 5 7.60 4.70 -16.18
C LYS A 5 7.53 3.27 -15.78
N VAL A 6 6.90 2.99 -14.68
CA VAL A 6 6.77 1.65 -14.16
C VAL A 6 5.40 1.14 -14.51
N ASN A 7 5.34 -0.09 -15.00
CA ASN A 7 4.10 -0.71 -15.34
C ASN A 7 3.39 -1.12 -14.06
N LEU A 8 2.27 -0.52 -13.77
CA LEU A 8 1.54 -0.81 -12.55
C LEU A 8 0.37 -1.72 -12.87
N ASN A 9 0.25 -2.77 -12.09
CA ASN A 9 -0.85 -3.70 -12.26
C ASN A 9 -2.09 -3.19 -11.57
N ASP A 10 -3.21 -3.73 -11.96
CA ASP A 10 -4.49 -3.42 -11.30
C ASP A 10 -4.88 -1.96 -11.34
N THR A 11 -4.54 -1.29 -12.42
CA THR A 11 -5.00 0.07 -12.58
C THR A 11 -6.45 0.07 -13.03
N PRO A 12 -7.23 1.06 -12.63
CA PRO A 12 -8.61 1.15 -13.06
C PRO A 12 -8.70 1.34 -14.56
N GLN A 13 -9.72 0.75 -15.16
CA GLN A 13 -9.86 0.85 -16.58
C GLN A 13 -10.18 2.28 -16.98
N GLY A 14 -9.57 2.75 -18.03
CA GLY A 14 -9.79 4.11 -18.50
C GLY A 14 -9.04 5.17 -17.72
N VAL A 15 -8.17 4.76 -16.81
CA VAL A 15 -7.41 5.71 -16.01
C VAL A 15 -5.94 5.51 -16.30
N ASN A 16 -5.24 6.61 -16.54
CA ASN A 16 -3.80 6.55 -16.75
C ASN A 16 -3.11 6.76 -15.42
N VAL A 17 -2.23 5.85 -15.07
CA VAL A 17 -1.49 5.94 -13.82
C VAL A 17 -0.03 6.16 -14.18
N ASN A 18 0.52 7.27 -13.72
CA ASN A 18 1.88 7.64 -14.05
C ASN A 18 2.76 7.57 -12.82
N LEU A 19 3.94 7.03 -13.01
CA LEU A 19 4.91 6.94 -11.92
C LEU A 19 6.27 7.32 -12.48
N VAL A 20 6.90 8.30 -11.84
CA VAL A 20 8.26 8.65 -12.16
C VAL A 20 9.10 8.02 -11.06
N ALA A 21 9.62 6.85 -11.35
CA ALA A 21 10.19 5.99 -10.31
C ALA A 21 11.38 6.60 -9.57
N ASP A 22 12.15 7.44 -10.24
CA ASP A 22 13.29 8.04 -9.57
C ASP A 22 12.90 9.24 -8.71
N LYS A 23 11.62 9.63 -8.71
CA LYS A 23 11.18 10.72 -7.88
C LYS A 23 10.29 10.28 -6.74
N VAL A 24 9.76 9.11 -6.80
CA VAL A 24 8.88 8.61 -5.74
C VAL A 24 9.52 7.38 -5.17
N GLN A 25 10.00 7.48 -3.97
CA GLN A 25 10.74 6.39 -3.36
C GLN A 25 9.81 5.38 -2.70
N ILE A 26 10.25 4.16 -2.67
CA ILE A 26 9.50 3.13 -1.96
C ILE A 26 9.89 3.20 -0.49
N LEU A 27 8.88 3.28 0.37
CA LEU A 27 9.11 3.29 1.79
C LEU A 27 8.77 1.91 2.33
N TYR A 28 9.76 1.20 2.80
CA TYR A 28 9.53 -0.12 3.38
C TYR A 28 9.22 0.03 4.86
N THR A 29 8.19 -0.66 5.31
CA THR A 29 7.72 -0.50 6.68
C THR A 29 7.62 -1.83 7.39
N ASP A 30 7.64 -1.76 8.70
CA ASP A 30 7.51 -2.92 9.54
C ASP A 30 6.11 -3.09 10.07
N SER A 31 5.38 -2.01 10.19
CA SER A 31 4.11 -2.03 10.89
C SER A 31 3.12 -1.04 10.32
N VAL A 32 1.87 -1.41 10.35
CA VAL A 32 0.81 -0.49 9.97
C VAL A 32 -0.25 -0.58 11.06
N PHE A 33 -0.56 0.55 11.66
CA PHE A 33 -1.60 0.61 12.68
C PHE A 33 -2.82 1.28 12.09
N ILE A 34 -3.95 0.65 12.18
CA ILE A 34 -5.15 1.11 11.51
C ILE A 34 -6.09 1.75 12.52
N SER A 35 -6.57 2.92 12.19
CA SER A 35 -7.60 3.57 12.98
C SER A 35 -8.74 3.98 12.07
N SER A 36 -9.87 4.31 12.66
CA SER A 36 -10.99 4.76 11.86
C SER A 36 -11.59 6.01 12.49
N ASN A 37 -12.26 6.78 11.67
CA ASN A 37 -12.94 7.96 12.15
C ASN A 37 -14.17 8.17 11.28
N ASN A 38 -14.81 9.34 11.39
CA ASN A 38 -16.03 9.57 10.64
C ASN A 38 -15.80 9.63 9.14
N TYR A 39 -14.60 9.84 8.70
CA TYR A 39 -14.32 9.96 7.28
C TYR A 39 -13.83 8.67 6.64
N GLY A 40 -13.47 7.70 7.43
CA GLY A 40 -13.04 6.43 6.88
C GLY A 40 -11.96 5.75 7.69
N ILE A 41 -11.02 5.14 6.97
CA ILE A 41 -9.96 4.35 7.57
C ILE A 41 -8.65 5.10 7.39
N VAL A 42 -7.81 5.09 8.42
CA VAL A 42 -6.49 5.72 8.33
C VAL A 42 -5.45 4.64 8.60
N PHE A 43 -4.50 4.53 7.70
CA PHE A 43 -3.38 3.61 7.85
C PHE A 43 -2.20 4.43 8.38
N ASN A 44 -1.73 4.11 9.56
CA ASN A 44 -0.60 4.78 10.18
C ASN A 44 0.61 3.90 9.95
N VAL A 45 1.44 4.27 9.01
CA VAL A 45 2.55 3.44 8.57
C VAL A 45 3.77 3.79 9.39
N ALA A 46 4.40 2.80 9.97
CA ALA A 46 5.47 3.02 10.93
C ALA A 46 6.71 2.22 10.62
N GLN A 47 7.81 2.71 11.14
CA GLN A 47 9.09 2.01 11.06
C GLN A 47 9.65 1.88 12.46
N SER A 48 10.36 0.80 12.70
CA SER A 48 10.96 0.57 14.00
C SER A 48 12.15 1.50 14.21
N ILE A 49 12.23 2.08 15.38
CA ILE A 49 13.38 2.85 15.76
C ILE A 49 14.29 1.96 16.58
N ASP A 50 13.73 1.21 17.50
CA ASP A 50 14.49 0.27 18.31
C ASP A 50 13.52 -0.83 18.73
N ASP A 51 13.92 -1.67 19.66
CA ASP A 51 13.13 -2.82 20.05
C ASP A 51 11.77 -2.49 20.60
N LYS A 52 11.60 -1.33 21.18
CA LYS A 52 10.33 -1.00 21.81
C LYS A 52 9.64 0.21 21.23
N ASN A 53 10.26 0.91 20.32
CA ASN A 53 9.69 2.13 19.81
C ASN A 53 9.55 2.12 18.30
N GLN A 54 8.42 2.59 17.84
CA GLN A 54 8.17 2.73 16.42
C GLN A 54 7.73 4.15 16.14
N GLN A 55 8.06 4.62 14.98
CA GLN A 55 7.69 5.96 14.60
C GLN A 55 6.81 5.94 13.38
N VAL A 56 5.69 6.64 13.45
CA VAL A 56 4.80 6.75 12.30
C VAL A 56 5.45 7.70 11.31
N VAL A 57 5.66 7.24 10.10
CA VAL A 57 6.33 8.03 9.09
C VAL A 57 5.38 8.57 8.05
N THR A 58 4.20 7.99 7.93
CA THR A 58 3.20 8.54 7.02
C THR A 58 1.83 8.04 7.42
N ARG A 59 0.83 8.77 7.03
CA ARG A 59 -0.55 8.39 7.30
C ARG A 59 -1.34 8.50 6.01
N ILE A 60 -2.13 7.49 5.71
CA ILE A 60 -2.90 7.45 4.48
C ILE A 60 -4.35 7.20 4.84
N GLY A 61 -5.22 8.10 4.43
CA GLY A 61 -6.64 7.95 4.71
C GLY A 61 -7.41 7.57 3.47
N MET A 62 -8.46 6.79 3.63
CA MET A 62 -9.32 6.44 2.52
C MET A 62 -10.70 6.09 3.03
N SER A 63 -11.68 6.14 2.13
CA SER A 63 -13.03 5.78 2.51
C SER A 63 -13.11 4.30 2.81
N LYS A 64 -14.17 3.87 3.46
CA LYS A 64 -14.33 2.45 3.77
C LYS A 64 -14.48 1.62 2.51
N GLU A 65 -15.17 2.16 1.51
CA GLU A 65 -15.32 1.45 0.24
C GLU A 65 -13.99 1.28 -0.46
N HIS A 66 -13.16 2.32 -0.41
CA HIS A 66 -11.86 2.25 -1.05
C HIS A 66 -10.98 1.25 -0.31
N ALA A 67 -11.07 1.20 1.01
CA ALA A 67 -10.29 0.25 1.80
C ALA A 67 -10.70 -1.19 1.47
N LYS A 68 -11.99 -1.42 1.19
CA LYS A 68 -12.42 -2.75 0.81
C LYS A 68 -11.85 -3.12 -0.55
N ALA A 69 -11.84 -2.19 -1.48
CA ALA A 69 -11.26 -2.45 -2.80
C ALA A 69 -9.77 -2.75 -2.68
N LEU A 70 -9.08 -2.02 -1.80
CA LEU A 70 -7.67 -2.28 -1.57
C LEU A 70 -7.46 -3.68 -1.01
N LEU A 71 -8.32 -4.10 -0.08
CA LEU A 71 -8.21 -5.42 0.50
C LEU A 71 -8.32 -6.50 -0.58
N ASP A 72 -9.25 -6.34 -1.51
CA ASP A 72 -9.43 -7.31 -2.57
C ASP A 72 -8.21 -7.37 -3.49
N VAL A 73 -7.69 -6.24 -3.88
CA VAL A 73 -6.53 -6.20 -4.76
C VAL A 73 -5.30 -6.75 -4.04
N LEU A 74 -5.12 -6.38 -2.78
CA LEU A 74 -4.00 -6.89 -2.01
C LEU A 74 -4.08 -8.40 -1.89
N GLY A 75 -5.27 -8.92 -1.65
CA GLY A 75 -5.45 -10.38 -1.54
C GLY A 75 -5.05 -11.10 -2.82
N LYS A 76 -5.40 -10.52 -3.98
CA LYS A 76 -5.05 -11.12 -5.24
C LYS A 76 -3.54 -11.14 -5.45
N HIS A 77 -2.88 -10.05 -5.11
CA HIS A 77 -1.44 -9.98 -5.27
C HIS A 77 -0.72 -10.95 -4.35
N LEU A 78 -1.21 -11.08 -3.12
CA LEU A 78 -0.61 -12.04 -2.21
C LEU A 78 -0.76 -13.47 -2.74
N ALA A 79 -1.90 -13.78 -3.31
CA ALA A 79 -2.12 -15.10 -3.87
C ALA A 79 -1.18 -15.37 -5.04
N MET A 80 -0.91 -14.35 -5.85
CA MET A 80 -0.02 -14.51 -6.99
C MET A 80 1.43 -14.65 -6.59
N THR A 81 1.81 -14.01 -5.49
CA THR A 81 3.22 -13.95 -5.13
C THR A 81 3.61 -14.91 -4.01
N THR A 82 2.70 -15.79 -3.61
CA THR A 82 3.00 -16.74 -2.57
C THR A 82 2.81 -18.13 -3.15
N PRO A 83 3.75 -18.58 -3.93
CA PRO A 83 3.59 -19.83 -4.63
C PRO A 83 3.51 -21.01 -3.69
N GLY A 84 2.68 -21.91 -4.04
CA GLY A 84 2.65 -23.16 -3.30
C GLY A 84 2.00 -23.15 -2.00
N LYS A 85 1.54 -22.05 -1.54
CA LYS A 85 1.00 -22.03 -0.36
C LYS A 85 -0.33 -21.90 -0.29
N ILE A 86 -0.91 -21.72 -1.14
CA ILE A 86 -2.19 -21.47 -1.02
C ILE A 86 -2.98 -22.56 -0.82
N LYS A 87 -2.61 -23.59 -0.88
CA LYS A 87 -3.35 -24.61 -0.76
C LYS A 87 -3.89 -24.74 0.41
N GLN A 88 -4.37 -24.71 0.79
CA GLN A 88 -4.88 -24.83 1.95
C GLN A 88 -6.01 -25.15 1.99
#